data_2be08bcc6eae7c1cb4b84328584421df
#
_entry.id   2be08bcc6eae7c1cb4b84328584421df
#
_cell.length_a   1.000
_cell.length_b   1.000
_cell.length_c   1.000
_cell.angle_alpha   90.00
_cell.angle_beta   90.00
_cell.angle_gamma   90.00
#
_symmetry.space_group_name_H-M   'P 1'
#
loop_
_entity.id
_entity.type
_entity.pdbx_description
1 polymer ?
#
loop_
_entity_poly.entity_id
_entity_poly.type
_entity_poly.pdbx_seq_one_letter_code
_entity_poly.pdbx_strand_id
1 'polypeptide(L)'
;MNYATPLTEIGRAAAESTARAARISMDSAERAFTVQIEYAKGALKQATLNARAAAQVKDVQELVALRTRIAENALENLIGYSRSLYEVASEAQSEYSRLAEERMARFQRAVTEGVEQAAKAAPAGSDVAVAAIKSQLAATTAAFDTFTKAARNLASYADAGVHASRQAKRK
;
A
#
# COMPACT_ATOMS: atom_id res chain seq x y z
N MET A 1 35.41 23.07 -10.06
CA MET A 1 34.19 22.73 -9.32
C MET A 1 33.59 21.51 -9.99
N ASN A 2 33.48 20.41 -9.26
CA ASN A 2 33.08 19.12 -9.87
C ASN A 2 31.56 19.00 -9.80
N TYR A 3 30.83 19.46 -10.83
CA TYR A 3 29.36 19.38 -10.93
C TYR A 3 28.83 17.96 -11.22
N ALA A 4 29.74 16.99 -11.39
CA ALA A 4 29.38 15.60 -11.68
C ALA A 4 28.80 14.87 -10.45
N THR A 5 29.17 15.26 -9.24
CA THR A 5 28.79 14.58 -8.00
C THR A 5 27.29 14.66 -7.67
N PRO A 6 26.61 15.83 -7.78
CA PRO A 6 25.18 15.93 -7.47
C PRO A 6 24.29 15.15 -8.45
N LEU A 7 24.65 15.18 -9.75
CA LEU A 7 23.88 14.45 -10.79
C LEU A 7 24.00 12.93 -10.63
N THR A 8 25.18 12.43 -10.27
CA THR A 8 25.37 11.00 -10.00
C THR A 8 24.64 10.53 -8.75
N GLU A 9 24.56 11.34 -7.71
CA GLU A 9 23.80 11.05 -6.49
C GLU A 9 22.30 11.02 -6.75
N ILE A 10 21.77 11.98 -7.52
CA ILE A 10 20.35 11.99 -7.92
C ILE A 10 20.04 10.75 -8.76
N GLY A 11 20.89 10.40 -9.71
CA GLY A 11 20.72 9.19 -10.54
C GLY A 11 20.72 7.91 -9.70
N ARG A 12 21.63 7.80 -8.74
CA ARG A 12 21.71 6.67 -7.82
C ARG A 12 20.45 6.57 -6.93
N ALA A 13 20.02 7.68 -6.35
CA ALA A 13 18.83 7.74 -5.52
C ALA A 13 17.55 7.37 -6.31
N ALA A 14 17.47 7.77 -7.58
CA ALA A 14 16.40 7.39 -8.48
C ALA A 14 16.40 5.88 -8.76
N ALA A 15 17.56 5.30 -9.07
CA ALA A 15 17.73 3.87 -9.31
C ALA A 15 17.38 3.04 -8.06
N GLU A 16 17.84 3.43 -6.87
CA GLU A 16 17.49 2.79 -5.61
C GLU A 16 15.98 2.83 -5.33
N SER A 17 15.33 3.97 -5.59
CA SER A 17 13.88 4.11 -5.41
C SER A 17 13.10 3.23 -6.38
N THR A 18 13.57 3.10 -7.63
CA THR A 18 12.96 2.21 -8.64
C THR A 18 13.13 0.74 -8.24
N ALA A 19 14.30 0.35 -7.77
CA ALA A 19 14.55 -1.01 -7.28
C ALA A 19 13.66 -1.35 -6.07
N ARG A 20 13.46 -0.41 -5.13
CA ARG A 20 12.54 -0.59 -4.00
C ARG A 20 11.09 -0.74 -4.46
N ALA A 21 10.63 0.10 -5.40
CA ALA A 21 9.28 -0.02 -5.95
C ALA A 21 9.07 -1.38 -6.64
N ALA A 22 10.06 -1.85 -7.39
CA ALA A 22 10.02 -3.18 -8.00
C ALA A 22 9.93 -4.30 -6.95
N ARG A 23 10.68 -4.21 -5.86
CA ARG A 23 10.58 -5.17 -4.73
C ARG A 23 9.18 -5.19 -4.12
N ILE A 24 8.61 -4.03 -3.79
CA ILE A 24 7.24 -3.95 -3.25
C ILE A 24 6.24 -4.62 -4.19
N SER A 25 6.36 -4.39 -5.51
CA SER A 25 5.51 -5.05 -6.52
C SER A 25 5.69 -6.56 -6.52
N MET A 26 6.93 -7.06 -6.47
CA MET A 26 7.23 -8.50 -6.49
C MET A 26 6.73 -9.18 -5.22
N ASP A 27 7.03 -8.62 -4.05
CA ASP A 27 6.63 -9.17 -2.75
C ASP A 27 5.08 -9.20 -2.64
N SER A 28 4.41 -8.15 -3.13
CA SER A 28 2.95 -8.10 -3.15
C SER A 28 2.34 -9.13 -4.11
N ALA A 29 2.96 -9.34 -5.27
CA ALA A 29 2.53 -10.35 -6.23
C ALA A 29 2.73 -11.76 -5.66
N GLU A 30 3.86 -12.05 -5.04
CA GLU A 30 4.15 -13.34 -4.39
C GLU A 30 3.12 -13.66 -3.30
N ARG A 31 2.81 -12.69 -2.44
CA ARG A 31 1.79 -12.85 -1.40
C ARG A 31 0.40 -13.07 -1.99
N ALA A 32 0.03 -12.32 -3.04
CA ALA A 32 -1.25 -12.51 -3.72
C ALA A 32 -1.35 -13.89 -4.35
N PHE A 33 -0.29 -14.40 -4.98
CA PHE A 33 -0.24 -15.77 -5.49
C PHE A 33 -0.36 -16.81 -4.39
N THR A 34 0.32 -16.61 -3.27
CA THR A 34 0.22 -17.50 -2.10
C THR A 34 -1.24 -17.59 -1.62
N VAL A 35 -1.91 -16.46 -1.45
CA VAL A 35 -3.32 -16.40 -1.06
C VAL A 35 -4.21 -17.16 -2.07
N GLN A 36 -3.96 -17.01 -3.38
CA GLN A 36 -4.72 -17.73 -4.42
C GLN A 36 -4.49 -19.23 -4.35
N ILE A 37 -3.25 -19.67 -4.16
CA ILE A 37 -2.92 -21.10 -4.04
C ILE A 37 -3.57 -21.71 -2.79
N GLU A 38 -3.53 -21.02 -1.67
CA GLU A 38 -4.15 -21.48 -0.43
C GLU A 38 -5.67 -21.57 -0.57
N TYR A 39 -6.30 -20.59 -1.20
CA TYR A 39 -7.71 -20.61 -1.51
C TYR A 39 -8.06 -21.81 -2.42
N ALA A 40 -7.31 -22.05 -3.49
CA ALA A 40 -7.51 -23.17 -4.40
C ALA A 40 -7.37 -24.52 -3.70
N LYS A 41 -6.36 -24.70 -2.84
CA LYS A 41 -6.18 -25.90 -2.02
C LYS A 41 -7.35 -26.09 -1.04
N GLY A 42 -7.80 -25.03 -0.41
CA GLY A 42 -8.97 -25.04 0.47
C GLY A 42 -10.25 -25.46 -0.27
N ALA A 43 -10.48 -24.88 -1.45
CA ALA A 43 -11.61 -25.20 -2.30
C ALA A 43 -11.62 -26.67 -2.74
N LEU A 44 -10.46 -27.21 -3.13
CA LEU A 44 -10.32 -28.63 -3.50
C LEU A 44 -10.62 -29.57 -2.32
N LYS A 45 -10.07 -29.25 -1.13
CA LYS A 45 -10.36 -29.99 0.10
C LYS A 45 -11.84 -29.97 0.42
N GLN A 46 -12.47 -28.80 0.33
CA GLN A 46 -13.90 -28.65 0.60
C GLN A 46 -14.76 -29.41 -0.42
N ALA A 47 -14.40 -29.36 -1.71
CA ALA A 47 -15.06 -30.13 -2.75
C ALA A 47 -15.03 -31.64 -2.47
N THR A 48 -13.87 -32.14 -2.03
CA THR A 48 -13.72 -33.56 -1.65
C THR A 48 -14.61 -33.95 -0.45
N LEU A 49 -14.66 -33.09 0.58
CA LEU A 49 -15.52 -33.28 1.73
C LEU A 49 -17.02 -33.25 1.35
N ASN A 50 -17.40 -32.31 0.50
CA ASN A 50 -18.78 -32.17 0.01
C ASN A 50 -19.18 -33.37 -0.81
N ALA A 51 -18.31 -33.89 -1.68
CA ALA A 51 -18.57 -35.11 -2.47
C ALA A 51 -18.80 -36.34 -1.56
N ARG A 52 -17.96 -36.50 -0.52
CA ARG A 52 -18.12 -37.57 0.47
C ARG A 52 -19.44 -37.43 1.24
N ALA A 53 -19.76 -36.22 1.67
CA ALA A 53 -21.01 -35.94 2.39
C ALA A 53 -22.24 -36.23 1.48
N ALA A 54 -22.19 -35.83 0.20
CA ALA A 54 -23.27 -36.09 -0.76
C ALA A 54 -23.51 -37.58 -0.99
N ALA A 55 -22.44 -38.39 -0.99
CA ALA A 55 -22.55 -39.85 -1.13
C ALA A 55 -23.22 -40.56 0.09
N GLN A 56 -23.32 -39.85 1.22
CA GLN A 56 -23.90 -40.36 2.46
C GLN A 56 -25.34 -39.89 2.71
N VAL A 57 -25.85 -38.98 1.87
CA VAL A 57 -27.23 -38.46 1.98
C VAL A 57 -28.25 -39.54 1.76
N LYS A 58 -29.20 -39.65 2.69
CA LYS A 58 -30.23 -40.70 2.68
C LYS A 58 -31.61 -40.17 2.31
N ASP A 59 -31.86 -38.89 2.54
CA ASP A 59 -33.17 -38.29 2.27
C ASP A 59 -33.05 -36.82 1.76
N VAL A 60 -34.19 -36.27 1.36
CA VAL A 60 -34.27 -34.91 0.80
C VAL A 60 -33.92 -33.83 1.84
N GLN A 61 -34.25 -34.09 3.12
CA GLN A 61 -33.96 -33.10 4.18
C GLN A 61 -32.47 -33.01 4.43
N GLU A 62 -31.75 -34.12 4.47
CA GLU A 62 -30.29 -34.17 4.55
C GLU A 62 -29.65 -33.49 3.34
N LEU A 63 -30.21 -33.67 2.14
CA LEU A 63 -29.71 -33.01 0.92
C LEU A 63 -29.84 -31.48 1.01
N VAL A 64 -30.98 -30.97 1.48
CA VAL A 64 -31.20 -29.54 1.67
C VAL A 64 -30.24 -28.98 2.71
N ALA A 65 -30.07 -29.64 3.85
CA ALA A 65 -29.14 -29.24 4.90
C ALA A 65 -27.68 -29.21 4.40
N LEU A 66 -27.28 -30.23 3.60
CA LEU A 66 -25.94 -30.25 2.99
C LEU A 66 -25.74 -29.09 2.03
N ARG A 67 -26.71 -28.75 1.18
CA ARG A 67 -26.64 -27.63 0.25
C ARG A 67 -26.48 -26.28 1.00
N THR A 68 -27.26 -26.09 2.06
CA THR A 68 -27.15 -24.89 2.91
C THR A 68 -25.73 -24.75 3.50
N ARG A 69 -25.23 -25.85 4.08
CA ARG A 69 -23.86 -25.86 4.64
C ARG A 69 -22.78 -25.59 3.58
N ILE A 70 -22.92 -26.12 2.38
CA ILE A 70 -22.00 -25.87 1.26
C ILE A 70 -22.01 -24.37 0.90
N ALA A 71 -23.20 -23.76 0.81
CA ALA A 71 -23.35 -22.34 0.49
C ALA A 71 -22.75 -21.44 1.58
N GLU A 72 -22.99 -21.74 2.84
CA GLU A 72 -22.42 -21.01 3.99
C GLU A 72 -20.90 -21.10 3.98
N ASN A 73 -20.33 -22.29 3.86
CA ASN A 73 -18.88 -22.49 3.79
C ASN A 73 -18.24 -21.77 2.58
N ALA A 74 -18.92 -21.80 1.42
CA ALA A 74 -18.45 -21.09 0.23
C ALA A 74 -18.40 -19.58 0.45
N LEU A 75 -19.42 -19.00 1.11
CA LEU A 75 -19.48 -17.60 1.44
C LEU A 75 -18.38 -17.20 2.44
N GLU A 76 -18.18 -17.98 3.50
CA GLU A 76 -17.12 -17.75 4.48
C GLU A 76 -15.73 -17.79 3.84
N ASN A 77 -15.47 -18.77 2.99
CA ASN A 77 -14.22 -18.89 2.26
C ASN A 77 -13.98 -17.70 1.32
N LEU A 78 -15.03 -17.24 0.62
CA LEU A 78 -14.93 -16.07 -0.27
C LEU A 78 -14.64 -14.78 0.52
N ILE A 79 -15.28 -14.60 1.67
CA ILE A 79 -15.01 -13.46 2.56
C ILE A 79 -13.58 -13.52 3.09
N GLY A 80 -13.10 -14.69 3.51
CA GLY A 80 -11.73 -14.90 3.95
C GLY A 80 -10.71 -14.55 2.86
N TYR A 81 -10.93 -15.08 1.66
CA TYR A 81 -10.08 -14.79 0.49
C TYR A 81 -10.04 -13.30 0.15
N SER A 82 -11.20 -12.65 0.07
CA SER A 82 -11.28 -11.21 -0.22
C SER A 82 -10.56 -10.38 0.84
N ARG A 83 -10.64 -10.78 2.12
CA ARG A 83 -9.91 -10.13 3.20
C ARG A 83 -8.41 -10.26 3.04
N SER A 84 -7.91 -11.47 2.77
CA SER A 84 -6.47 -11.69 2.58
C SER A 84 -5.92 -10.90 1.39
N LEU A 85 -6.65 -10.80 0.28
CA LEU A 85 -6.26 -9.95 -0.85
C LEU A 85 -6.25 -8.46 -0.48
N TYR A 86 -7.26 -8.01 0.29
CA TYR A 86 -7.30 -6.62 0.76
C TYR A 86 -6.11 -6.30 1.67
N GLU A 87 -5.74 -7.20 2.56
CA GLU A 87 -4.56 -7.03 3.43
C GLU A 87 -3.27 -6.89 2.60
N VAL A 88 -3.05 -7.74 1.60
CA VAL A 88 -1.91 -7.63 0.67
C VAL A 88 -1.91 -6.28 -0.06
N ALA A 89 -3.04 -5.84 -0.58
CA ALA A 89 -3.15 -4.57 -1.30
C ALA A 89 -2.91 -3.36 -0.40
N SER A 90 -3.47 -3.38 0.82
CA SER A 90 -3.32 -2.31 1.82
C SER A 90 -1.88 -2.17 2.29
N GLU A 91 -1.18 -3.29 2.52
CA GLU A 91 0.23 -3.30 2.89
C GLU A 91 1.10 -2.73 1.76
N ALA A 92 0.89 -3.19 0.53
CA ALA A 92 1.59 -2.65 -0.64
C ALA A 92 1.40 -1.14 -0.79
N GLN A 93 0.17 -0.66 -0.63
CA GLN A 93 -0.13 0.77 -0.69
C GLN A 93 0.57 1.55 0.42
N SER A 94 0.63 1.00 1.64
CA SER A 94 1.35 1.61 2.75
C SER A 94 2.85 1.73 2.46
N GLU A 95 3.47 0.67 1.91
CA GLU A 95 4.88 0.67 1.54
C GLU A 95 5.19 1.67 0.41
N TYR A 96 4.33 1.76 -0.62
CA TYR A 96 4.46 2.78 -1.66
C TYR A 96 4.32 4.20 -1.12
N SER A 97 3.40 4.43 -0.18
CA SER A 97 3.23 5.73 0.47
C SER A 97 4.50 6.14 1.23
N ARG A 98 5.08 5.21 2.00
CA ARG A 98 6.35 5.44 2.70
C ARG A 98 7.50 5.74 1.72
N LEU A 99 7.59 4.98 0.63
CA LEU A 99 8.59 5.24 -0.40
C LEU A 99 8.45 6.62 -1.03
N ALA A 100 7.21 7.06 -1.30
CA ALA A 100 6.93 8.39 -1.82
C ALA A 100 7.32 9.50 -0.83
N GLU A 101 7.03 9.32 0.46
CA GLU A 101 7.42 10.25 1.52
C GLU A 101 8.94 10.36 1.67
N GLU A 102 9.65 9.23 1.67
CA GLU A 102 11.11 9.22 1.71
C GLU A 102 11.73 9.92 0.50
N ARG A 103 11.18 9.71 -0.70
CA ARG A 103 11.62 10.39 -1.92
C ARG A 103 11.41 11.90 -1.83
N MET A 104 10.24 12.32 -1.35
CA MET A 104 9.94 13.74 -1.18
C MET A 104 10.86 14.39 -0.16
N ALA A 105 11.09 13.74 0.98
CA ALA A 105 12.01 14.26 2.01
C ALA A 105 13.45 14.39 1.50
N ARG A 106 13.93 13.43 0.69
CA ARG A 106 15.25 13.53 0.05
C ARG A 106 15.31 14.66 -0.97
N PHE A 107 14.27 14.80 -1.78
CA PHE A 107 14.17 15.88 -2.76
C PHE A 107 14.20 17.24 -2.07
N GLN A 108 13.42 17.43 -1.01
CA GLN A 108 13.39 18.67 -0.23
C GLN A 108 14.77 19.02 0.35
N ARG A 109 15.47 18.03 0.92
CA ARG A 109 16.84 18.25 1.43
C ARG A 109 17.78 18.67 0.30
N ALA A 110 17.78 17.97 -0.82
CA ALA A 110 18.64 18.28 -1.95
C ALA A 110 18.39 19.70 -2.50
N VAL A 111 17.11 20.12 -2.58
CA VAL A 111 16.75 21.47 -3.01
C VAL A 111 17.19 22.50 -1.98
N THR A 112 16.99 22.25 -0.69
CA THR A 112 17.42 23.16 0.38
C THR A 112 18.93 23.34 0.37
N GLU A 113 19.70 22.26 0.29
CA GLU A 113 21.15 22.28 0.20
C GLU A 113 21.62 22.99 -1.07
N GLY A 114 20.98 22.75 -2.20
CA GLY A 114 21.26 23.43 -3.46
C GLY A 114 21.03 24.94 -3.38
N VAL A 115 19.93 25.37 -2.76
CA VAL A 115 19.63 26.79 -2.53
C VAL A 115 20.65 27.44 -1.57
N GLU A 116 21.05 26.71 -0.53
CA GLU A 116 22.08 27.22 0.40
C GLU A 116 23.44 27.36 -0.26
N GLN A 117 23.84 26.40 -1.09
CA GLN A 117 25.09 26.49 -1.85
C GLN A 117 25.05 27.64 -2.88
N ALA A 118 23.92 27.78 -3.59
CA ALA A 118 23.73 28.90 -4.51
C ALA A 118 23.77 30.26 -3.79
N ALA A 119 23.17 30.36 -2.59
CA ALA A 119 23.20 31.55 -1.77
C ALA A 119 24.60 31.95 -1.35
N LYS A 120 25.44 30.98 -0.98
CA LYS A 120 26.85 31.22 -0.61
C LYS A 120 27.73 31.67 -1.80
N ALA A 121 27.35 31.28 -3.01
CA ALA A 121 28.05 31.64 -4.24
C ALA A 121 27.49 32.90 -4.92
N ALA A 122 26.39 33.45 -4.42
CA ALA A 122 25.69 34.57 -5.03
C ALA A 122 26.36 35.92 -4.72
N PRO A 123 26.35 36.89 -5.67
CA PRO A 123 26.85 38.24 -5.42
C PRO A 123 26.05 38.97 -4.34
N ALA A 124 26.68 39.97 -3.70
CA ALA A 124 26.02 40.83 -2.72
C ALA A 124 24.74 41.46 -3.30
N GLY A 125 23.61 41.34 -2.61
CA GLY A 125 22.29 41.82 -3.06
C GLY A 125 21.31 40.73 -3.53
N SER A 126 21.71 39.43 -3.57
CA SER A 126 20.88 38.32 -3.95
C SER A 126 20.01 37.78 -2.80
N ASP A 127 20.13 38.33 -1.61
CA ASP A 127 19.45 37.82 -0.40
C ASP A 127 17.92 37.77 -0.52
N VAL A 128 17.32 38.74 -1.24
CA VAL A 128 15.87 38.79 -1.46
C VAL A 128 15.41 37.64 -2.37
N ALA A 129 16.18 37.33 -3.42
CA ALA A 129 15.87 36.24 -4.32
C ALA A 129 15.99 34.86 -3.62
N VAL A 130 17.03 34.69 -2.80
CA VAL A 130 17.23 33.47 -2.00
C VAL A 130 16.12 33.30 -0.96
N ALA A 131 15.71 34.38 -0.29
CA ALA A 131 14.60 34.35 0.67
C ALA A 131 13.28 33.99 -0.01
N ALA A 132 13.00 34.51 -1.21
CA ALA A 132 11.82 34.17 -1.98
C ALA A 132 11.78 32.68 -2.37
N ILE A 133 12.89 32.12 -2.83
CA ILE A 133 13.00 30.68 -3.15
C ILE A 133 12.79 29.82 -1.90
N LYS A 134 13.40 30.19 -0.77
CA LYS A 134 13.20 29.46 0.51
C LYS A 134 11.74 29.48 0.97
N SER A 135 11.07 30.64 0.87
CA SER A 135 9.66 30.75 1.25
C SER A 135 8.74 29.92 0.35
N GLN A 136 9.00 29.93 -0.97
CA GLN A 136 8.26 29.11 -1.93
C GLN A 136 8.45 27.62 -1.66
N LEU A 137 9.66 27.17 -1.35
CA LEU A 137 9.96 25.80 -0.99
C LEU A 137 9.24 25.39 0.29
N ALA A 138 9.26 26.24 1.33
CA ALA A 138 8.54 26.00 2.58
C ALA A 138 7.03 25.88 2.38
N ALA A 139 6.43 26.74 1.53
CA ALA A 139 5.02 26.67 1.20
C ALA A 139 4.65 25.36 0.46
N THR A 140 5.48 24.95 -0.51
CA THR A 140 5.29 23.69 -1.23
C THR A 140 5.38 22.48 -0.29
N THR A 141 6.35 22.49 0.63
CA THR A 141 6.51 21.44 1.65
C THR A 141 5.28 21.36 2.56
N ALA A 142 4.82 22.50 3.07
CA ALA A 142 3.65 22.54 3.95
C ALA A 142 2.37 22.06 3.24
N ALA A 143 2.19 22.40 1.96
CA ALA A 143 1.07 21.93 1.15
C ALA A 143 1.12 20.40 0.96
N PHE A 144 2.31 19.86 0.68
CA PHE A 144 2.50 18.41 0.53
C PHE A 144 2.25 17.67 1.84
N ASP A 145 2.76 18.14 2.97
CA ASP A 145 2.54 17.56 4.29
C ASP A 145 1.04 17.55 4.65
N THR A 146 0.34 18.63 4.33
CA THR A 146 -1.10 18.74 4.55
C THR A 146 -1.86 17.72 3.70
N PHE A 147 -1.50 17.59 2.43
CA PHE A 147 -2.10 16.60 1.51
C PHE A 147 -1.84 15.16 2.00
N THR A 148 -0.61 14.84 2.40
CA THR A 148 -0.23 13.52 2.89
C THR A 148 -0.97 13.16 4.18
N LYS A 149 -1.12 14.13 5.12
CA LYS A 149 -1.92 13.94 6.34
C LYS A 149 -3.40 13.72 6.03
N ALA A 150 -3.96 14.47 5.09
CA ALA A 150 -5.35 14.29 4.68
C ALA A 150 -5.57 12.90 4.03
N ALA A 151 -4.66 12.47 3.16
CA ALA A 151 -4.72 11.14 2.54
C ALA A 151 -4.62 10.00 3.58
N ARG A 152 -3.73 10.13 4.57
CA ARG A 152 -3.62 9.16 5.69
C ARG A 152 -4.90 9.12 6.53
N ASN A 153 -5.48 10.26 6.84
CA ASN A 153 -6.73 10.32 7.59
C ASN A 153 -7.86 9.63 6.82
N LEU A 154 -7.99 9.88 5.51
CA LEU A 154 -8.97 9.19 4.68
C LEU A 154 -8.77 7.67 4.68
N ALA A 155 -7.53 7.20 4.56
CA ALA A 155 -7.21 5.77 4.63
C ALA A 155 -7.59 5.18 6.00
N SER A 156 -7.30 5.88 7.11
CA SER A 156 -7.65 5.43 8.46
C SER A 156 -9.17 5.40 8.69
N TYR A 157 -9.94 6.33 8.12
CA TYR A 157 -11.41 6.30 8.18
C TYR A 157 -12.00 5.13 7.39
N ALA A 158 -11.43 4.82 6.21
CA ALA A 158 -11.84 3.66 5.42
C ALA A 158 -11.59 2.35 6.19
N ASP A 159 -10.44 2.23 6.83
CA ASP A 159 -10.06 1.08 7.64
C ASP A 159 -10.95 0.94 8.89
N ALA A 160 -11.23 2.04 9.58
CA ALA A 160 -12.16 2.07 10.72
C ALA A 160 -13.59 1.67 10.31
N GLY A 161 -14.06 2.10 9.13
CA GLY A 161 -15.35 1.70 8.57
C GLY A 161 -15.45 0.19 8.31
N VAL A 162 -14.38 -0.42 7.78
CA VAL A 162 -14.28 -1.86 7.58
C VAL A 162 -14.28 -2.61 8.92
N HIS A 163 -13.60 -2.09 9.94
CA HIS A 163 -13.59 -2.68 11.28
C HIS A 163 -14.92 -2.54 12.02
N ALA A 164 -15.61 -1.40 11.90
CA ALA A 164 -16.92 -1.19 12.51
C ALA A 164 -18.00 -2.11 11.93
N SER A 165 -18.00 -2.31 10.61
CA SER A 165 -18.92 -3.25 9.95
C SER A 165 -18.69 -4.72 10.38
N ARG A 166 -17.46 -5.06 10.83
CA ARG A 166 -17.13 -6.38 11.41
C ARG A 166 -17.76 -6.60 12.78
N GLN A 167 -17.77 -5.56 13.64
CA GLN A 167 -18.35 -5.67 14.99
C GLN A 167 -19.89 -5.73 14.96
N ALA A 168 -20.52 -5.02 14.03
CA ALA A 168 -21.96 -5.03 13.87
C ALA A 168 -22.55 -6.40 13.43
N LYS A 169 -21.77 -7.20 12.70
CA LYS A 169 -22.15 -8.56 12.27
C LYS A 169 -21.91 -9.66 13.33
N ARG A 170 -21.28 -9.34 14.46
CA ARG A 170 -21.00 -10.29 15.55
C ARG A 170 -22.02 -10.23 16.70
N LYS A 171 -22.94 -9.31 16.63
CA LYS A 171 -24.15 -9.23 17.50
C LYS A 171 -25.37 -9.71 16.73
#